data_48648c35fcfc5e821d8a9cef8d102ab0
#
_entry.id   48648c35fcfc5e821d8a9cef8d102ab0
#
_cell.length_a   1.000
_cell.length_b   1.000
_cell.length_c   1.000
_cell.angle_alpha   90.00
_cell.angle_beta   90.00
_cell.angle_gamma   90.00
#
_symmetry.space_group_name_H-M   'P 1'
#
loop_
_entity.id
_entity.type
_entity.pdbx_description
1 polymer ?
#
loop_
_entity_poly.entity_id
_entity_poly.type
_entity_poly.pdbx_seq_one_letter_code
_entity_poly.pdbx_strand_id
1 'polypeptide(L)'
;MSETITEMPPVTPAAAGIQQLSMQQALNRALDEVLAQNPKTVIFGEDCGRLGGVFRITDGLQAKHGEDRVFDTPLAESGILGMSVGLAMAGFHPIPEVQFDGFAYPAINQIVCQIARMNYRSRGTLPMPITLRVPSFGGIRAPEHHGESLEALFAHVPGLKVVSPSNPHDAYHLLKYAATRPDPVIFMEPKSRYWQKGPVDLTPAAADTTAPDGGNLTGARVAREGRHLTLVAWGAMVSRCLQVAELAAEDGIDIEVLDLRWLKPIDAEALARSVAKTRRAVVVHEAPLTSGLGAEVAQLITQSCFDTLKAPVERVTGFDVPYPSGDLEDEYIPNIDRILFGIQRVLEYRRG
;
A
#
# COMPACT_ATOMS: atom_id res chain seq x y z
N MET A 1 -50.55 7.96 -13.95
CA MET A 1 -49.22 8.41 -14.33
C MET A 1 -48.31 7.19 -14.27
N SER A 2 -47.90 6.71 -15.42
CA SER A 2 -47.02 5.51 -15.56
C SER A 2 -45.58 5.93 -15.39
N GLU A 3 -44.91 5.46 -14.36
CA GLU A 3 -43.50 5.65 -14.17
C GLU A 3 -42.73 4.77 -15.16
N THR A 4 -41.99 5.41 -16.02
CA THR A 4 -41.10 4.76 -16.98
C THR A 4 -39.87 4.24 -16.24
N ILE A 5 -39.76 2.93 -16.12
CA ILE A 5 -38.55 2.25 -15.61
C ILE A 5 -37.48 2.43 -16.65
N THR A 6 -36.48 3.25 -16.32
CA THR A 6 -35.28 3.42 -17.16
C THR A 6 -34.44 2.13 -17.07
N GLU A 7 -34.39 1.37 -18.13
CA GLU A 7 -33.49 0.20 -18.25
C GLU A 7 -32.06 0.63 -18.08
N MET A 8 -31.35 -0.01 -17.13
CA MET A 8 -29.90 0.13 -16.99
C MET A 8 -29.20 -0.40 -18.27
N PRO A 9 -28.15 0.29 -18.75
CA PRO A 9 -27.40 -0.18 -19.91
C PRO A 9 -26.81 -1.58 -19.64
N PRO A 10 -26.71 -2.44 -20.67
CA PRO A 10 -26.22 -3.79 -20.51
C PRO A 10 -24.76 -3.79 -20.02
N VAL A 11 -24.52 -4.51 -18.93
CA VAL A 11 -23.18 -4.78 -18.41
C VAL A 11 -22.42 -5.56 -19.49
N THR A 12 -21.38 -4.95 -20.04
CA THR A 12 -20.47 -5.61 -21.00
C THR A 12 -19.90 -6.88 -20.32
N PRO A 13 -19.89 -8.06 -20.95
CA PRO A 13 -19.29 -9.25 -20.38
C PRO A 13 -17.83 -8.97 -20.03
N ALA A 14 -17.44 -9.23 -18.77
CA ALA A 14 -16.06 -9.14 -18.34
C ALA A 14 -15.20 -10.04 -19.24
N ALA A 15 -14.04 -9.55 -19.70
CA ALA A 15 -13.06 -10.36 -20.38
C ALA A 15 -12.74 -11.61 -19.53
N ALA A 16 -12.60 -12.78 -20.16
CA ALA A 16 -12.31 -14.02 -19.43
C ALA A 16 -11.05 -13.83 -18.55
N GLY A 17 -11.21 -13.91 -17.21
CA GLY A 17 -10.13 -13.69 -16.24
C GLY A 17 -10.34 -12.50 -15.31
N ILE A 18 -11.11 -11.48 -15.68
CA ILE A 18 -11.37 -10.32 -14.84
C ILE A 18 -12.57 -10.56 -13.92
N GLN A 19 -12.36 -10.38 -12.61
CA GLN A 19 -13.41 -10.49 -11.59
C GLN A 19 -13.54 -9.19 -10.79
N GLN A 20 -14.76 -8.85 -10.38
CA GLN A 20 -15.02 -7.75 -9.45
C GLN A 20 -14.86 -8.26 -8.02
N LEU A 21 -13.76 -7.90 -7.39
CA LEU A 21 -13.42 -8.29 -6.01
C LEU A 21 -13.28 -7.06 -5.12
N SER A 22 -13.63 -7.21 -3.83
CA SER A 22 -13.15 -6.26 -2.84
C SER A 22 -11.65 -6.43 -2.62
N MET A 23 -10.96 -5.43 -2.07
CA MET A 23 -9.54 -5.57 -1.74
C MET A 23 -9.32 -6.74 -0.76
N GLN A 24 -10.20 -6.91 0.23
CA GLN A 24 -10.18 -8.05 1.15
C GLN A 24 -10.27 -9.40 0.39
N GLN A 25 -11.19 -9.54 -0.56
CA GLN A 25 -11.31 -10.75 -1.38
C GLN A 25 -10.09 -10.98 -2.27
N ALA A 26 -9.52 -9.91 -2.81
CA ALA A 26 -8.32 -9.95 -3.65
C ALA A 26 -7.10 -10.45 -2.84
N LEU A 27 -6.92 -9.95 -1.62
CA LEU A 27 -5.87 -10.40 -0.70
C LEU A 27 -6.08 -11.86 -0.27
N ASN A 28 -7.30 -12.23 0.10
CA ASN A 28 -7.63 -13.62 0.44
C ASN A 28 -7.30 -14.58 -0.72
N ARG A 29 -7.70 -14.22 -1.93
CA ARG A 29 -7.42 -15.00 -3.14
C ARG A 29 -5.92 -15.13 -3.41
N ALA A 30 -5.15 -14.06 -3.22
CA ALA A 30 -3.69 -14.08 -3.36
C ALA A 30 -3.04 -15.05 -2.36
N LEU A 31 -3.44 -14.99 -1.09
CA LEU A 31 -2.95 -15.87 -0.03
C LEU A 31 -3.31 -17.34 -0.30
N ASP A 32 -4.54 -17.61 -0.73
CA ASP A 32 -4.99 -18.95 -1.11
C ASP A 32 -4.10 -19.57 -2.19
N GLU A 33 -3.80 -18.81 -3.24
CA GLU A 33 -2.96 -19.28 -4.34
C GLU A 33 -1.49 -19.46 -3.93
N VAL A 34 -0.94 -18.57 -3.11
CA VAL A 34 0.43 -18.70 -2.61
C VAL A 34 0.56 -19.94 -1.70
N LEU A 35 -0.42 -20.21 -0.84
CA LEU A 35 -0.45 -21.43 -0.03
C LEU A 35 -0.54 -22.69 -0.89
N ALA A 36 -1.35 -22.67 -1.96
CA ALA A 36 -1.49 -23.80 -2.88
C ALA A 36 -0.21 -24.07 -3.68
N GLN A 37 0.52 -23.02 -4.07
CA GLN A 37 1.73 -23.11 -4.89
C GLN A 37 2.98 -23.54 -4.11
N ASN A 38 3.08 -23.15 -2.82
CA ASN A 38 4.28 -23.45 -2.02
C ASN A 38 3.90 -24.12 -0.69
N PRO A 39 4.23 -25.43 -0.51
CA PRO A 39 3.94 -26.17 0.71
C PRO A 39 4.68 -25.63 1.94
N LYS A 40 5.70 -24.81 1.78
CA LYS A 40 6.44 -24.18 2.87
C LYS A 40 5.91 -22.80 3.27
N THR A 41 4.91 -22.27 2.59
CA THR A 41 4.25 -21.03 3.02
C THR A 41 3.40 -21.30 4.26
N VAL A 42 3.52 -20.44 5.28
CA VAL A 42 2.72 -20.47 6.49
C VAL A 42 2.18 -19.07 6.79
N ILE A 43 0.91 -19.00 7.17
CA ILE A 43 0.23 -17.74 7.55
C ILE A 43 -0.14 -17.84 9.03
N PHE A 44 0.19 -16.82 9.80
CA PHE A 44 -0.14 -16.81 11.23
C PHE A 44 -0.16 -15.39 11.78
N GLY A 45 -0.77 -15.27 12.93
CA GLY A 45 -0.95 -14.02 13.66
C GLY A 45 -2.12 -14.18 14.61
N GLU A 46 -2.54 -13.10 15.20
CA GLU A 46 -3.69 -13.08 16.08
C GLU A 46 -4.97 -13.23 15.27
N ASP A 47 -5.82 -14.17 15.63
CA ASP A 47 -7.10 -14.48 14.95
C ASP A 47 -6.99 -14.87 13.46
N CYS A 48 -5.79 -15.14 12.95
CA CYS A 48 -5.57 -15.48 11.53
C CYS A 48 -6.08 -16.87 11.15
N GLY A 49 -6.21 -17.78 12.11
CA GLY A 49 -6.64 -19.16 11.92
C GLY A 49 -8.15 -19.30 11.74
N ARG A 50 -8.82 -19.83 12.76
CA ARG A 50 -10.24 -20.15 12.72
C ARG A 50 -11.15 -18.96 12.45
N LEU A 51 -10.84 -17.79 13.03
CA LEU A 51 -11.63 -16.57 12.84
C LEU A 51 -11.49 -16.01 11.43
N GLY A 52 -10.35 -16.20 10.79
CA GLY A 52 -10.06 -15.66 9.45
C GLY A 52 -9.56 -14.23 9.44
N GLY A 53 -8.98 -13.77 10.55
CA GLY A 53 -8.49 -12.40 10.76
C GLY A 53 -9.59 -11.40 11.12
N VAL A 54 -9.23 -10.29 11.76
CA VAL A 54 -10.16 -9.22 12.15
C VAL A 54 -10.91 -8.65 10.93
N PHE A 55 -10.22 -8.52 9.81
CA PHE A 55 -10.78 -8.04 8.55
C PHE A 55 -11.15 -9.14 7.56
N ARG A 56 -11.18 -10.40 8.01
CA ARG A 56 -11.55 -11.58 7.20
C ARG A 56 -10.64 -11.80 5.98
N ILE A 57 -9.39 -11.38 6.06
CA ILE A 57 -8.42 -11.57 4.96
C ILE A 57 -8.03 -13.05 4.84
N THR A 58 -7.94 -13.78 5.95
CA THR A 58 -7.57 -15.20 5.97
C THR A 58 -8.76 -16.14 6.13
N ASP A 59 -9.99 -15.62 5.97
CA ASP A 59 -11.22 -16.42 6.12
C ASP A 59 -11.24 -17.64 5.20
N GLY A 60 -11.57 -18.82 5.79
CA GLY A 60 -11.62 -20.10 5.09
C GLY A 60 -10.25 -20.74 4.77
N LEU A 61 -9.14 -20.04 4.90
CA LEU A 61 -7.81 -20.55 4.52
C LEU A 61 -7.35 -21.69 5.44
N GLN A 62 -7.59 -21.59 6.76
CA GLN A 62 -7.26 -22.69 7.69
C GLN A 62 -8.03 -23.97 7.35
N ALA A 63 -9.34 -23.87 7.10
CA ALA A 63 -10.16 -25.01 6.72
C ALA A 63 -9.69 -25.69 5.42
N LYS A 64 -9.15 -24.90 4.48
CA LYS A 64 -8.69 -25.39 3.17
C LYS A 64 -7.27 -25.97 3.21
N HIS A 65 -6.35 -25.31 3.92
CA HIS A 65 -4.91 -25.62 3.88
C HIS A 65 -4.38 -26.30 5.14
N GLY A 66 -5.19 -26.40 6.20
CA GLY A 66 -4.84 -27.05 7.48
C GLY A 66 -4.30 -26.11 8.53
N GLU A 67 -4.43 -26.54 9.80
CA GLU A 67 -3.98 -25.78 10.98
C GLU A 67 -2.47 -25.65 11.08
N ASP A 68 -1.70 -26.56 10.49
CA ASP A 68 -0.23 -26.44 10.42
C ASP A 68 0.26 -25.35 9.47
N ARG A 69 -0.62 -24.85 8.60
CA ARG A 69 -0.30 -23.89 7.56
C ARG A 69 -0.90 -22.52 7.79
N VAL A 70 -2.07 -22.46 8.44
CA VAL A 70 -2.77 -21.21 8.79
C VAL A 70 -3.23 -21.35 10.24
N PHE A 71 -2.65 -20.55 11.15
CA PHE A 71 -2.88 -20.75 12.58
C PHE A 71 -2.84 -19.46 13.39
N ASP A 72 -3.46 -19.53 14.57
CA ASP A 72 -3.47 -18.45 15.55
C ASP A 72 -2.21 -18.46 16.40
N THR A 73 -1.78 -17.29 16.87
CA THR A 73 -0.72 -17.12 17.84
C THR A 73 -1.26 -16.49 19.12
N PRO A 74 -0.53 -16.60 20.25
CA PRO A 74 -0.78 -15.70 21.35
C PRO A 74 -0.60 -14.24 20.95
N LEU A 75 -1.24 -13.31 21.69
CA LEU A 75 -1.12 -11.87 21.54
C LEU A 75 0.27 -11.42 22.01
N ALA A 76 1.25 -11.51 21.11
CA ALA A 76 2.65 -11.23 21.41
C ALA A 76 3.42 -10.94 20.10
N GLU A 77 3.35 -9.73 19.57
CA GLU A 77 3.88 -9.37 18.24
C GLU A 77 5.41 -9.59 18.14
N SER A 78 6.15 -9.36 19.21
CA SER A 78 7.59 -9.73 19.28
C SER A 78 7.80 -11.23 19.10
N GLY A 79 6.92 -12.06 19.66
CA GLY A 79 6.95 -13.52 19.51
C GLY A 79 6.58 -13.93 18.09
N ILE A 80 5.53 -13.34 17.50
CA ILE A 80 5.08 -13.57 16.13
C ILE A 80 6.23 -13.32 15.15
N LEU A 81 6.87 -12.14 15.24
CA LEU A 81 7.95 -11.80 14.33
C LEU A 81 9.27 -12.53 14.64
N GLY A 82 9.53 -12.85 15.92
CA GLY A 82 10.65 -13.71 16.29
C GLY A 82 10.52 -15.13 15.72
N MET A 83 9.33 -15.72 15.78
CA MET A 83 9.03 -17.01 15.17
C MET A 83 9.21 -16.96 13.64
N SER A 84 8.80 -15.86 13.00
CA SER A 84 8.99 -15.64 11.54
C SER A 84 10.45 -15.79 11.13
N VAL A 85 11.38 -15.23 11.91
CA VAL A 85 12.83 -15.35 11.65
C VAL A 85 13.26 -16.81 11.71
N GLY A 86 12.87 -17.53 12.75
CA GLY A 86 13.20 -18.96 12.90
C GLY A 86 12.63 -19.82 11.76
N LEU A 87 11.38 -19.58 11.38
CA LEU A 87 10.73 -20.27 10.26
C LEU A 87 11.45 -19.98 8.93
N ALA A 88 11.80 -18.73 8.66
CA ALA A 88 12.56 -18.37 7.45
C ALA A 88 13.93 -19.07 7.42
N MET A 89 14.65 -19.09 8.55
CA MET A 89 15.93 -19.82 8.66
C MET A 89 15.77 -21.33 8.47
N ALA A 90 14.62 -21.91 8.82
CA ALA A 90 14.28 -23.30 8.58
C ALA A 90 13.79 -23.57 7.13
N GLY A 91 13.79 -22.56 6.28
CA GLY A 91 13.43 -22.64 4.85
C GLY A 91 11.92 -22.59 4.58
N PHE A 92 11.12 -22.08 5.52
CA PHE A 92 9.73 -21.72 5.30
C PHE A 92 9.60 -20.32 4.70
N HIS A 93 8.40 -20.03 4.17
CA HIS A 93 8.01 -18.69 3.70
C HIS A 93 6.89 -18.15 4.62
N PRO A 94 7.24 -17.53 5.75
CA PRO A 94 6.26 -17.02 6.69
C PRO A 94 5.59 -15.75 6.17
N ILE A 95 4.26 -15.71 6.31
CA ILE A 95 3.42 -14.54 6.06
C ILE A 95 2.72 -14.19 7.39
N PRO A 96 3.45 -13.61 8.37
CA PRO A 96 2.85 -13.17 9.62
C PRO A 96 1.95 -11.96 9.42
N GLU A 97 0.92 -11.81 10.26
CA GLU A 97 0.11 -10.61 10.39
C GLU A 97 0.34 -9.96 11.76
N VAL A 98 0.55 -8.65 11.77
CA VAL A 98 0.37 -7.78 12.93
C VAL A 98 -0.93 -7.04 12.69
N GLN A 99 -1.92 -7.19 13.58
CA GLN A 99 -3.33 -6.79 13.34
C GLN A 99 -3.52 -5.32 12.95
N PHE A 100 -2.68 -4.43 13.50
CA PHE A 100 -2.67 -2.99 13.19
C PHE A 100 -1.24 -2.48 13.24
N ASP A 101 -0.95 -1.47 12.43
CA ASP A 101 0.39 -0.89 12.34
C ASP A 101 0.92 -0.34 13.68
N GLY A 102 0.10 0.28 14.53
CA GLY A 102 0.50 0.69 15.87
C GLY A 102 0.92 -0.47 16.79
N PHE A 103 0.49 -1.68 16.51
CA PHE A 103 0.89 -2.87 17.26
C PHE A 103 2.26 -3.44 16.82
N ALA A 104 2.85 -2.87 15.79
CA ALA A 104 4.22 -3.20 15.40
C ALA A 104 5.28 -2.65 16.36
N TYR A 105 4.97 -1.65 17.20
CA TYR A 105 5.93 -1.05 18.13
C TYR A 105 6.59 -2.05 19.09
N PRO A 106 5.89 -2.97 19.75
CA PRO A 106 6.51 -3.99 20.59
C PRO A 106 7.45 -4.93 19.83
N ALA A 107 7.24 -5.09 18.54
CA ALA A 107 8.02 -5.97 17.66
C ALA A 107 9.10 -5.26 16.83
N ILE A 108 9.29 -3.96 17.02
CA ILE A 108 10.22 -3.16 16.19
C ILE A 108 11.66 -3.70 16.27
N ASN A 109 12.07 -4.26 17.41
CA ASN A 109 13.37 -4.90 17.54
C ASN A 109 13.51 -6.08 16.57
N GLN A 110 12.50 -6.93 16.45
CA GLN A 110 12.52 -8.08 15.55
C GLN A 110 12.57 -7.63 14.08
N ILE A 111 11.80 -6.59 13.74
CA ILE A 111 11.79 -6.01 12.40
C ILE A 111 13.18 -5.45 12.04
N VAL A 112 13.70 -4.55 12.87
CA VAL A 112 14.92 -3.77 12.58
C VAL A 112 16.19 -4.60 12.77
N CYS A 113 16.29 -5.36 13.86
CA CYS A 113 17.54 -6.01 14.26
C CYS A 113 17.67 -7.42 13.71
N GLN A 114 16.57 -8.10 13.42
CA GLN A 114 16.59 -9.49 12.93
C GLN A 114 16.13 -9.59 11.47
N ILE A 115 14.87 -9.30 11.16
CA ILE A 115 14.29 -9.50 9.83
C ILE A 115 15.08 -8.71 8.77
N ALA A 116 15.29 -7.42 8.99
CA ALA A 116 15.99 -6.56 8.04
C ALA A 116 17.46 -6.92 7.82
N ARG A 117 18.14 -7.44 8.84
CA ARG A 117 19.60 -7.55 8.86
C ARG A 117 20.16 -8.96 8.70
N MET A 118 19.32 -10.00 8.85
CA MET A 118 19.80 -11.38 8.87
C MET A 118 20.48 -11.78 7.55
N ASN A 119 19.92 -11.41 6.42
CA ASN A 119 20.53 -11.67 5.11
C ASN A 119 21.89 -11.00 4.98
N TYR A 120 22.01 -9.71 5.33
CA TYR A 120 23.28 -8.98 5.31
C TYR A 120 24.31 -9.58 6.29
N ARG A 121 23.89 -9.87 7.53
CA ARG A 121 24.75 -10.46 8.58
C ARG A 121 25.30 -11.83 8.18
N SER A 122 24.50 -12.61 7.48
CA SER A 122 24.88 -13.93 6.98
C SER A 122 25.63 -13.88 5.63
N ARG A 123 25.93 -12.68 5.12
CA ARG A 123 26.56 -12.47 3.80
C ARG A 123 25.77 -13.12 2.66
N GLY A 124 24.44 -13.03 2.70
CA GLY A 124 23.53 -13.57 1.68
C GLY A 124 23.21 -15.07 1.78
N THR A 125 23.75 -15.78 2.78
CA THR A 125 23.53 -17.23 2.91
C THR A 125 22.18 -17.59 3.54
N LEU A 126 21.54 -16.63 4.24
CA LEU A 126 20.24 -16.80 4.86
C LEU A 126 19.25 -15.78 4.26
N PRO A 127 18.48 -16.15 3.24
CA PRO A 127 17.38 -15.32 2.76
C PRO A 127 16.30 -15.19 3.83
N MET A 128 15.62 -14.05 3.85
CA MET A 128 14.52 -13.79 4.78
C MET A 128 13.21 -13.59 3.99
N PRO A 129 12.62 -14.66 3.42
CA PRO A 129 11.39 -14.59 2.63
C PRO A 129 10.17 -14.38 3.52
N ILE A 130 10.15 -13.25 4.23
CA ILE A 130 9.11 -12.90 5.19
C ILE A 130 8.25 -11.81 4.55
N THR A 131 6.94 -12.06 4.41
CA THR A 131 5.97 -11.04 4.00
C THR A 131 5.14 -10.66 5.21
N LEU A 132 5.54 -9.62 5.92
CA LEU A 132 4.80 -9.10 7.07
C LEU A 132 3.61 -8.28 6.57
N ARG A 133 2.41 -8.80 6.79
CA ARG A 133 1.16 -8.08 6.53
C ARG A 133 0.82 -7.19 7.72
N VAL A 134 0.50 -5.94 7.40
CA VAL A 134 0.18 -4.93 8.41
C VAL A 134 -1.01 -4.11 7.92
N PRO A 135 -2.23 -4.35 8.44
CA PRO A 135 -3.35 -3.42 8.29
C PRO A 135 -2.95 -2.03 8.80
N SER A 136 -2.93 -1.03 7.89
CA SER A 136 -2.27 0.25 8.12
C SER A 136 -3.17 1.44 7.81
N PHE A 137 -2.74 2.61 8.23
CA PHE A 137 -3.38 3.91 7.98
C PHE A 137 -4.73 4.08 8.70
N GLY A 138 -5.36 5.22 8.47
CA GLY A 138 -6.64 5.54 9.07
C GLY A 138 -7.86 5.19 8.22
N GLY A 139 -8.97 5.90 8.49
CA GLY A 139 -10.21 5.85 7.71
C GLY A 139 -11.23 4.82 8.19
N ILE A 140 -11.07 4.30 9.41
CA ILE A 140 -12.04 3.38 10.04
C ILE A 140 -12.57 3.89 11.39
N ARG A 141 -12.17 5.10 11.81
CA ARG A 141 -12.54 5.75 13.08
C ARG A 141 -12.27 4.88 14.31
N ALA A 142 -11.18 4.15 14.27
CA ALA A 142 -10.77 3.25 15.34
C ALA A 142 -10.20 4.00 16.55
N PRO A 143 -10.07 3.33 17.72
CA PRO A 143 -9.35 3.86 18.88
C PRO A 143 -7.88 4.16 18.57
N GLU A 144 -7.22 4.85 19.51
CA GLU A 144 -5.77 5.09 19.48
C GLU A 144 -4.98 3.81 19.17
N HIS A 145 -3.85 3.95 18.47
CA HIS A 145 -2.98 2.89 17.95
C HIS A 145 -3.55 2.02 16.81
N HIS A 146 -4.79 2.21 16.40
CA HIS A 146 -5.38 1.45 15.30
C HIS A 146 -5.38 2.19 13.95
N GLY A 147 -4.80 3.39 13.88
CA GLY A 147 -4.83 4.25 12.69
C GLY A 147 -3.48 4.87 12.34
N GLU A 148 -2.40 4.30 12.82
CA GLU A 148 -1.04 4.82 12.60
C GLU A 148 -0.62 4.74 11.11
N SER A 149 0.46 5.48 10.77
CA SER A 149 1.06 5.52 9.44
C SER A 149 2.57 5.38 9.58
N LEU A 150 3.05 4.14 9.68
CA LEU A 150 4.43 3.80 10.03
C LEU A 150 5.36 3.64 8.81
N GLU A 151 4.93 4.01 7.61
CA GLU A 151 5.70 3.80 6.39
C GLU A 151 7.10 4.44 6.43
N ALA A 152 7.24 5.63 7.05
CA ALA A 152 8.54 6.28 7.17
C ALA A 152 9.50 5.50 8.09
N LEU A 153 8.98 4.93 9.19
CA LEU A 153 9.74 4.09 10.11
C LEU A 153 10.29 2.84 9.40
N PHE A 154 9.45 2.14 8.65
CA PHE A 154 9.84 0.93 7.93
C PHE A 154 10.76 1.25 6.74
N ALA A 155 10.45 2.28 5.96
CA ALA A 155 11.25 2.68 4.80
C ALA A 155 12.65 3.18 5.19
N HIS A 156 12.82 3.73 6.40
CA HIS A 156 14.13 4.14 6.90
C HIS A 156 15.08 2.96 7.10
N VAL A 157 14.58 1.75 7.36
CA VAL A 157 15.41 0.59 7.74
C VAL A 157 16.04 -0.09 6.52
N PRO A 158 17.37 -0.09 6.35
CA PRO A 158 18.03 -0.84 5.29
C PRO A 158 17.79 -2.35 5.43
N GLY A 159 17.51 -3.02 4.30
CA GLY A 159 17.24 -4.45 4.23
C GLY A 159 15.75 -4.79 4.20
N LEU A 160 14.86 -3.84 4.46
CA LEU A 160 13.42 -3.99 4.26
C LEU A 160 12.99 -3.48 2.89
N LYS A 161 11.97 -4.10 2.33
CA LYS A 161 11.12 -3.54 1.27
C LYS A 161 9.77 -3.16 1.88
N VAL A 162 9.15 -2.09 1.38
CA VAL A 162 7.86 -1.60 1.87
C VAL A 162 6.95 -1.34 0.69
N VAL A 163 5.73 -1.88 0.74
CA VAL A 163 4.74 -1.74 -0.33
C VAL A 163 3.36 -1.48 0.25
N SER A 164 2.58 -0.65 -0.41
CA SER A 164 1.18 -0.40 -0.07
C SER A 164 0.33 -0.31 -1.33
N PRO A 165 -0.59 -1.26 -1.57
CA PRO A 165 -1.51 -1.20 -2.71
C PRO A 165 -2.57 -0.12 -2.49
N SER A 166 -3.12 0.42 -3.58
CA SER A 166 -4.22 1.40 -3.53
C SER A 166 -5.58 0.85 -3.98
N ASN A 167 -5.58 -0.32 -4.61
CA ASN A 167 -6.76 -0.92 -5.24
C ASN A 167 -6.69 -2.46 -5.20
N PRO A 168 -7.82 -3.18 -5.46
CA PRO A 168 -7.88 -4.64 -5.39
C PRO A 168 -6.93 -5.36 -6.36
N HIS A 169 -6.73 -4.84 -7.57
CA HIS A 169 -5.83 -5.45 -8.56
C HIS A 169 -4.38 -5.45 -8.07
N ASP A 170 -3.89 -4.28 -7.65
CA ASP A 170 -2.55 -4.17 -7.08
C ASP A 170 -2.41 -4.97 -5.78
N ALA A 171 -3.44 -5.01 -4.92
CA ALA A 171 -3.41 -5.82 -3.70
C ALA A 171 -3.17 -7.31 -4.00
N TYR A 172 -3.87 -7.87 -4.98
CA TYR A 172 -3.69 -9.26 -5.40
C TYR A 172 -2.28 -9.52 -5.97
N HIS A 173 -1.87 -8.74 -6.95
CA HIS A 173 -0.62 -9.00 -7.67
C HIS A 173 0.63 -8.67 -6.83
N LEU A 174 0.61 -7.56 -6.09
CA LEU A 174 1.74 -7.16 -5.25
C LEU A 174 1.94 -8.11 -4.07
N LEU A 175 0.85 -8.65 -3.48
CA LEU A 175 0.97 -9.62 -2.40
C LEU A 175 1.56 -10.95 -2.90
N LYS A 176 1.08 -11.45 -4.04
CA LYS A 176 1.68 -12.65 -4.68
C LYS A 176 3.14 -12.43 -5.01
N TYR A 177 3.47 -11.27 -5.59
CA TYR A 177 4.85 -10.91 -5.88
C TYR A 177 5.70 -10.88 -4.60
N ALA A 178 5.26 -10.18 -3.55
CA ALA A 178 5.98 -10.08 -2.29
C ALA A 178 6.23 -11.46 -1.66
N ALA A 179 5.20 -12.31 -1.61
CA ALA A 179 5.26 -13.64 -0.98
C ALA A 179 6.20 -14.64 -1.68
N THR A 180 6.65 -14.33 -2.89
CA THR A 180 7.58 -15.18 -3.65
C THR A 180 9.03 -14.67 -3.65
N ARG A 181 9.32 -13.55 -2.97
CA ARG A 181 10.66 -12.97 -2.96
C ARG A 181 11.51 -13.46 -1.79
N PRO A 182 12.85 -13.53 -1.97
CA PRO A 182 13.76 -13.92 -0.91
C PRO A 182 14.01 -12.82 0.13
N ASP A 183 13.57 -11.60 -0.14
CA ASP A 183 13.76 -10.43 0.72
C ASP A 183 12.55 -10.20 1.62
N PRO A 184 12.75 -9.61 2.82
CA PRO A 184 11.64 -9.25 3.67
C PRO A 184 10.85 -8.06 3.13
N VAL A 185 9.52 -8.22 3.08
CA VAL A 185 8.59 -7.19 2.63
C VAL A 185 7.62 -6.84 3.76
N ILE A 186 7.50 -5.56 4.05
CA ILE A 186 6.39 -5.01 4.85
C ILE A 186 5.26 -4.67 3.88
N PHE A 187 4.17 -5.39 3.96
CA PHE A 187 2.99 -5.21 3.12
C PHE A 187 1.92 -4.44 3.89
N MET A 188 1.88 -3.12 3.67
CA MET A 188 0.99 -2.20 4.38
C MET A 188 -0.37 -2.15 3.69
N GLU A 189 -1.39 -2.69 4.35
CA GLU A 189 -2.75 -2.83 3.81
C GLU A 189 -3.60 -1.64 4.24
N PRO A 190 -4.06 -0.77 3.32
CA PRO A 190 -4.89 0.38 3.68
C PRO A 190 -6.28 -0.08 4.12
N LYS A 191 -6.52 -0.10 5.43
CA LYS A 191 -7.76 -0.62 6.08
C LYS A 191 -9.04 -0.03 5.51
N SER A 192 -9.06 1.26 5.24
CA SER A 192 -10.22 1.96 4.68
C SER A 192 -10.61 1.48 3.26
N ARG A 193 -9.72 0.71 2.61
CA ARG A 193 -9.92 0.20 1.25
C ARG A 193 -10.38 -1.25 1.18
N TYR A 194 -10.40 -1.98 2.28
CA TYR A 194 -10.70 -3.42 2.28
C TYR A 194 -12.01 -3.78 1.59
N TRP A 195 -13.06 -2.97 1.79
CA TRP A 195 -14.38 -3.24 1.24
C TRP A 195 -14.61 -2.61 -0.14
N GLN A 196 -13.65 -1.83 -0.63
CA GLN A 196 -13.79 -1.25 -1.96
C GLN A 196 -13.62 -2.33 -3.02
N LYS A 197 -14.58 -2.38 -3.94
CA LYS A 197 -14.58 -3.29 -5.08
C LYS A 197 -13.89 -2.65 -6.30
N GLY A 198 -13.24 -3.51 -7.09
CA GLY A 198 -12.64 -3.14 -8.35
C GLY A 198 -12.37 -4.36 -9.23
N PRO A 199 -12.07 -4.16 -10.51
CA PRO A 199 -11.69 -5.23 -11.40
C PRO A 199 -10.33 -5.79 -10.99
N VAL A 200 -10.20 -7.13 -10.94
CA VAL A 200 -8.97 -7.86 -10.71
C VAL A 200 -8.79 -8.84 -11.86
N ASP A 201 -7.73 -8.71 -12.61
CA ASP A 201 -7.34 -9.70 -13.61
C ASP A 201 -6.60 -10.85 -12.90
N LEU A 202 -7.21 -12.01 -12.88
CA LEU A 202 -6.67 -13.22 -12.23
C LEU A 202 -5.85 -14.08 -13.20
N THR A 203 -5.64 -13.66 -14.43
CA THR A 203 -4.79 -14.40 -15.37
C THR A 203 -3.34 -14.46 -14.84
N PRO A 204 -2.62 -15.57 -15.04
CA PRO A 204 -1.23 -15.64 -14.66
C PRO A 204 -0.41 -14.54 -15.33
N ALA A 205 0.46 -13.88 -14.56
CA ALA A 205 1.38 -12.89 -15.10
C ALA A 205 2.30 -13.51 -16.17
N ALA A 206 2.55 -12.77 -17.23
CA ALA A 206 3.41 -13.22 -18.33
C ALA A 206 4.90 -13.33 -17.93
N ALA A 207 5.30 -12.58 -16.91
CA ALA A 207 6.63 -12.60 -16.31
C ALA A 207 6.56 -12.24 -14.82
N ASP A 208 7.59 -12.63 -14.06
CA ASP A 208 7.66 -12.45 -12.60
C ASP A 208 7.47 -11.01 -12.10
N THR A 209 7.73 -10.01 -12.94
CA THR A 209 7.68 -8.58 -12.57
C THR A 209 6.61 -7.79 -13.32
N THR A 210 5.76 -8.48 -14.09
CA THR A 210 4.76 -7.84 -14.94
C THR A 210 3.37 -8.36 -14.59
N ALA A 211 2.43 -7.46 -14.29
CA ALA A 211 1.03 -7.81 -14.13
C ALA A 211 0.40 -8.22 -15.49
N PRO A 212 -0.76 -8.92 -15.50
CA PRO A 212 -1.43 -9.33 -16.75
C PRO A 212 -1.77 -8.17 -17.69
N ASP A 213 -2.03 -7.00 -17.15
CA ASP A 213 -2.26 -5.75 -17.88
C ASP A 213 -0.99 -5.13 -18.50
N GLY A 214 0.17 -5.79 -18.34
CA GLY A 214 1.47 -5.30 -18.78
C GLY A 214 2.14 -4.32 -17.82
N GLY A 215 1.51 -4.02 -16.67
CA GLY A 215 2.04 -3.11 -15.66
C GLY A 215 3.25 -3.69 -14.93
N ASN A 216 4.25 -2.84 -14.63
CA ASN A 216 5.41 -3.24 -13.83
C ASN A 216 5.01 -3.40 -12.35
N LEU A 217 5.22 -4.58 -11.77
CA LEU A 217 4.94 -4.85 -10.35
C LEU A 217 5.99 -4.26 -9.39
N THR A 218 7.14 -3.82 -9.88
CA THR A 218 8.25 -3.36 -9.04
C THR A 218 8.43 -1.84 -8.96
N GLY A 219 7.58 -1.08 -9.65
CA GLY A 219 7.67 0.39 -9.73
C GLY A 219 6.36 1.10 -9.43
N ALA A 220 6.39 2.41 -9.57
CA ALA A 220 5.21 3.26 -9.49
C ALA A 220 4.28 3.07 -10.71
N ARG A 221 3.01 3.46 -10.55
CA ARG A 221 2.01 3.38 -11.62
C ARG A 221 1.34 4.74 -11.84
N VAL A 222 1.25 5.18 -13.09
CA VAL A 222 0.39 6.31 -13.45
C VAL A 222 -1.06 5.82 -13.37
N ALA A 223 -1.77 6.24 -12.32
CA ALA A 223 -3.18 5.90 -12.12
C ALA A 223 -4.12 6.78 -12.95
N ARG A 224 -3.69 7.99 -13.29
CA ARG A 224 -4.34 8.91 -14.22
C ARG A 224 -3.28 9.75 -14.92
N GLU A 225 -3.34 9.81 -16.24
CA GLU A 225 -2.48 10.71 -17.02
C GLU A 225 -2.90 12.18 -16.84
N GLY A 226 -1.92 13.10 -16.93
CA GLY A 226 -2.15 14.53 -16.84
C GLY A 226 -0.93 15.36 -17.27
N ARG A 227 -1.10 16.69 -17.37
CA ARG A 227 -0.08 17.59 -17.93
C ARG A 227 0.25 18.82 -17.10
N HIS A 228 -0.63 19.21 -16.18
CA HIS A 228 -0.49 20.50 -15.47
C HIS A 228 0.21 20.37 -14.12
N LEU A 229 0.03 19.24 -13.44
CA LEU A 229 0.55 18.95 -12.10
C LEU A 229 0.53 17.44 -11.86
N THR A 230 1.48 16.92 -11.07
CA THR A 230 1.48 15.53 -10.58
C THR A 230 1.07 15.50 -9.11
N LEU A 231 0.03 14.73 -8.79
CA LEU A 231 -0.25 14.27 -7.42
C LEU A 231 0.47 12.94 -7.21
N VAL A 232 1.37 12.89 -6.22
CA VAL A 232 2.07 11.66 -5.84
C VAL A 232 1.46 11.15 -4.55
N ALA A 233 1.00 9.90 -4.54
CA ALA A 233 0.34 9.31 -3.37
C ALA A 233 0.59 7.80 -3.27
N TRP A 234 0.14 7.19 -2.19
CA TRP A 234 0.12 5.74 -1.96
C TRP A 234 -1.06 5.33 -1.08
N GLY A 235 -1.36 4.04 -1.05
CA GLY A 235 -2.44 3.50 -0.25
C GLY A 235 -3.79 4.18 -0.52
N ALA A 236 -4.50 4.53 0.54
CA ALA A 236 -5.84 5.12 0.42
C ALA A 236 -5.85 6.52 -0.23
N MET A 237 -4.74 7.27 -0.13
CA MET A 237 -4.68 8.64 -0.66
C MET A 237 -4.72 8.68 -2.19
N VAL A 238 -4.33 7.62 -2.88
CA VAL A 238 -4.44 7.54 -4.35
C VAL A 238 -5.88 7.76 -4.82
N SER A 239 -6.83 7.13 -4.15
CA SER A 239 -8.26 7.29 -4.46
C SER A 239 -8.75 8.73 -4.26
N ARG A 240 -8.32 9.40 -3.18
CA ARG A 240 -8.65 10.81 -2.95
C ARG A 240 -8.02 11.71 -4.02
N CYS A 241 -6.78 11.43 -4.40
CA CYS A 241 -6.11 12.15 -5.48
C CYS A 241 -6.82 11.98 -6.82
N LEU A 242 -7.35 10.80 -7.12
CA LEU A 242 -8.16 10.57 -8.32
C LEU A 242 -9.46 11.40 -8.30
N GLN A 243 -10.19 11.41 -7.18
CA GLN A 243 -11.38 12.24 -7.02
C GLN A 243 -11.08 13.74 -7.20
N VAL A 244 -10.00 14.22 -6.59
CA VAL A 244 -9.54 15.61 -6.74
C VAL A 244 -9.17 15.91 -8.20
N ALA A 245 -8.51 14.99 -8.90
CA ALA A 245 -8.14 15.17 -10.29
C ALA A 245 -9.37 15.23 -11.22
N GLU A 246 -10.45 14.52 -10.90
CA GLU A 246 -11.73 14.59 -11.61
C GLU A 246 -12.40 15.96 -11.38
N LEU A 247 -12.48 16.44 -10.13
CA LEU A 247 -13.01 17.76 -9.82
C LEU A 247 -12.21 18.89 -10.48
N ALA A 248 -10.88 18.83 -10.42
CA ALA A 248 -10.02 19.83 -11.03
C ALA A 248 -10.14 19.86 -12.56
N ALA A 249 -10.49 18.74 -13.19
CA ALA A 249 -10.71 18.68 -14.62
C ALA A 249 -11.92 19.49 -15.08
N GLU A 250 -12.94 19.69 -14.24
CA GLU A 250 -14.07 20.57 -14.51
C GLU A 250 -13.64 22.04 -14.70
N ASP A 251 -12.57 22.44 -14.00
CA ASP A 251 -11.93 23.75 -14.13
C ASP A 251 -10.81 23.79 -15.19
N GLY A 252 -10.67 22.73 -16.01
CA GLY A 252 -9.67 22.63 -17.06
C GLY A 252 -8.25 22.33 -16.57
N ILE A 253 -8.09 21.89 -15.31
CA ILE A 253 -6.80 21.52 -14.71
C ILE A 253 -6.58 20.01 -14.89
N ASP A 254 -5.68 19.64 -15.80
CA ASP A 254 -5.36 18.26 -16.16
C ASP A 254 -4.25 17.70 -15.24
N ILE A 255 -4.63 16.91 -14.24
CA ILE A 255 -3.76 16.43 -13.16
C ILE A 255 -3.37 14.97 -13.42
N GLU A 256 -2.06 14.70 -13.35
CA GLU A 256 -1.52 13.35 -13.30
C GLU A 256 -1.57 12.81 -11.86
N VAL A 257 -1.99 11.56 -11.69
CA VAL A 257 -1.93 10.87 -10.39
C VAL A 257 -0.94 9.72 -10.51
N LEU A 258 0.14 9.80 -9.73
CA LEU A 258 1.19 8.79 -9.64
C LEU A 258 1.05 8.02 -8.33
N ASP A 259 0.70 6.74 -8.43
CA ASP A 259 0.66 5.79 -7.32
C ASP A 259 2.05 5.18 -7.13
N LEU A 260 2.71 5.45 -6.01
CA LEU A 260 4.04 4.93 -5.73
C LEU A 260 4.05 3.42 -5.54
N ARG A 261 3.04 2.84 -4.94
CA ARG A 261 2.95 1.42 -4.54
C ARG A 261 4.13 0.97 -3.67
N TRP A 262 5.36 1.00 -4.19
CA TRP A 262 6.58 0.70 -3.45
C TRP A 262 7.13 1.96 -2.78
N LEU A 263 7.16 1.91 -1.44
CA LEU A 263 7.68 2.97 -0.57
C LEU A 263 9.17 2.73 -0.25
N LYS A 264 9.63 1.50 -0.47
CA LYS A 264 11.02 1.09 -0.42
C LYS A 264 11.24 -0.16 -1.32
N PRO A 265 12.07 -0.08 -2.37
CA PRO A 265 12.66 1.14 -2.94
C PRO A 265 11.62 2.04 -3.59
N ILE A 266 11.81 3.35 -3.52
CA ILE A 266 11.01 4.32 -4.27
C ILE A 266 11.45 4.31 -5.75
N ASP A 267 10.49 4.34 -6.67
CA ASP A 267 10.75 4.48 -8.11
C ASP A 267 11.06 5.95 -8.46
N ALA A 268 12.32 6.33 -8.21
CA ALA A 268 12.80 7.69 -8.46
C ALA A 268 12.73 8.07 -9.97
N GLU A 269 12.87 7.09 -10.87
CA GLU A 269 12.78 7.35 -12.30
C GLU A 269 11.34 7.68 -12.72
N ALA A 270 10.33 6.98 -12.19
CA ALA A 270 8.94 7.30 -12.45
C ALA A 270 8.57 8.68 -11.90
N LEU A 271 9.03 9.04 -10.69
CA LEU A 271 8.88 10.38 -10.13
C LEU A 271 9.48 11.44 -11.06
N ALA A 272 10.72 11.25 -11.50
CA ALA A 272 11.42 12.17 -12.39
C ALA A 272 10.68 12.34 -13.74
N ARG A 273 10.28 11.23 -14.37
CA ARG A 273 9.54 11.27 -15.65
C ARG A 273 8.22 12.01 -15.53
N SER A 274 7.43 11.71 -14.50
CA SER A 274 6.13 12.33 -14.28
C SER A 274 6.26 13.84 -14.03
N VAL A 275 7.14 14.24 -13.10
CA VAL A 275 7.29 15.64 -12.73
C VAL A 275 8.03 16.46 -13.79
N ALA A 276 8.94 15.88 -14.57
CA ALA A 276 9.55 16.56 -15.72
C ALA A 276 8.49 16.96 -16.77
N LYS A 277 7.45 16.14 -16.96
CA LYS A 277 6.31 16.40 -17.85
C LYS A 277 5.43 17.54 -17.30
N THR A 278 5.01 17.45 -16.05
CA THR A 278 4.03 18.36 -15.45
C THR A 278 4.64 19.62 -14.82
N ARG A 279 5.91 19.53 -14.40
CA ARG A 279 6.73 20.61 -13.81
C ARG A 279 6.19 21.19 -12.49
N ARG A 280 5.23 20.48 -11.86
CA ARG A 280 4.65 20.80 -10.56
C ARG A 280 4.29 19.49 -9.84
N ALA A 281 4.46 19.46 -8.53
CA ALA A 281 4.14 18.27 -7.75
C ALA A 281 3.52 18.63 -6.39
N VAL A 282 2.55 17.81 -5.99
CA VAL A 282 2.00 17.74 -4.63
C VAL A 282 2.10 16.31 -4.16
N VAL A 283 2.70 16.08 -2.98
CA VAL A 283 2.81 14.77 -2.35
C VAL A 283 1.74 14.65 -1.27
N VAL A 284 0.91 13.62 -1.34
CA VAL A 284 -0.25 13.42 -0.45
C VAL A 284 -0.10 12.11 0.31
N HIS A 285 -0.09 12.17 1.65
CA HIS A 285 -0.04 10.99 2.52
C HIS A 285 -0.65 11.24 3.90
N GLU A 286 -0.97 10.16 4.63
CA GLU A 286 -1.67 10.24 5.92
C GLU A 286 -0.74 10.53 7.11
N ALA A 287 0.53 10.09 7.05
CA ALA A 287 1.49 10.32 8.13
C ALA A 287 1.70 11.81 8.44
N PRO A 288 2.20 12.17 9.64
CA PRO A 288 2.55 13.54 9.98
C PRO A 288 3.52 14.21 9.00
N LEU A 289 3.53 15.53 8.99
CA LEU A 289 4.39 16.34 8.12
C LEU A 289 5.88 16.14 8.43
N THR A 290 6.23 16.20 9.72
CA THR A 290 7.62 16.13 10.18
C THR A 290 8.18 14.73 9.99
N SER A 291 9.26 14.61 9.21
CA SER A 291 9.95 13.35 8.91
C SER A 291 9.08 12.27 8.26
N GLY A 292 7.87 12.59 7.78
CA GLY A 292 7.06 11.69 6.97
C GLY A 292 7.76 11.37 5.64
N LEU A 293 7.45 10.19 5.07
CA LEU A 293 8.08 9.70 3.82
C LEU A 293 7.93 10.67 2.65
N GLY A 294 6.88 11.49 2.65
CA GLY A 294 6.69 12.54 1.65
C GLY A 294 7.81 13.58 1.61
N ALA A 295 8.62 13.73 2.66
CA ALA A 295 9.81 14.59 2.65
C ALA A 295 10.91 14.01 1.74
N GLU A 296 11.15 12.69 1.81
CA GLU A 296 12.08 11.99 0.93
C GLU A 296 11.60 12.05 -0.53
N VAL A 297 10.32 11.79 -0.76
CA VAL A 297 9.72 11.89 -2.11
C VAL A 297 9.90 13.31 -2.68
N ALA A 298 9.62 14.35 -1.89
CA ALA A 298 9.81 15.75 -2.30
C ALA A 298 11.28 16.07 -2.60
N GLN A 299 12.23 15.50 -1.83
CA GLN A 299 13.66 15.65 -2.07
C GLN A 299 14.10 14.98 -3.37
N LEU A 300 13.64 13.74 -3.63
CA LEU A 300 13.93 13.02 -4.88
C LEU A 300 13.42 13.78 -6.10
N ILE A 301 12.20 14.32 -6.03
CA ILE A 301 11.64 15.17 -7.08
C ILE A 301 12.49 16.43 -7.28
N THR A 302 12.82 17.11 -6.18
CA THR A 302 13.60 18.36 -6.24
C THR A 302 14.97 18.10 -6.85
N GLN A 303 15.66 17.03 -6.44
CA GLN A 303 16.97 16.67 -6.96
C GLN A 303 16.93 16.38 -8.47
N SER A 304 15.89 15.68 -8.93
CA SER A 304 15.81 15.24 -10.31
C SER A 304 15.24 16.30 -11.26
N CYS A 305 14.44 17.25 -10.76
CA CYS A 305 13.67 18.19 -11.58
C CYS A 305 13.91 19.66 -11.20
N PHE A 306 14.96 19.98 -10.43
CA PHE A 306 15.20 21.32 -9.88
C PHE A 306 15.06 22.45 -10.91
N ASP A 307 15.73 22.33 -12.05
CA ASP A 307 15.74 23.36 -13.09
C ASP A 307 14.40 23.49 -13.85
N THR A 308 13.55 22.47 -13.77
CA THR A 308 12.26 22.43 -14.50
C THR A 308 11.05 22.72 -13.64
N LEU A 309 11.17 22.59 -12.31
CA LEU A 309 10.09 22.87 -11.37
C LEU A 309 9.63 24.33 -11.47
N LYS A 310 8.31 24.53 -11.55
CA LYS A 310 7.67 25.86 -11.57
C LYS A 310 7.29 26.36 -10.18
N ALA A 311 7.27 25.47 -9.18
CA ALA A 311 6.98 25.77 -7.78
C ALA A 311 7.74 24.80 -6.88
N PRO A 312 7.95 25.13 -5.59
CA PRO A 312 8.36 24.13 -4.58
C PRO A 312 7.38 22.94 -4.57
N VAL A 313 7.90 21.76 -4.24
CA VAL A 313 7.03 20.59 -4.04
C VAL A 313 6.22 20.80 -2.77
N GLU A 314 4.90 20.79 -2.89
CA GLU A 314 3.97 20.92 -1.76
C GLU A 314 3.72 19.54 -1.14
N ARG A 315 3.49 19.50 0.17
CA ARG A 315 3.11 18.27 0.88
C ARG A 315 1.79 18.48 1.62
N VAL A 316 0.80 17.65 1.33
CA VAL A 316 -0.49 17.60 2.02
C VAL A 316 -0.53 16.33 2.85
N THR A 317 -0.49 16.46 4.18
CA THR A 317 -0.20 15.38 5.11
C THR A 317 -1.15 15.38 6.29
N GLY A 318 -1.06 14.38 7.17
CA GLY A 318 -1.55 14.48 8.54
C GLY A 318 -0.86 15.61 9.29
N PHE A 319 -1.37 15.94 10.46
CA PHE A 319 -0.79 16.96 11.35
C PHE A 319 0.26 16.36 12.28
N ASP A 320 1.16 17.18 12.81
CA ASP A 320 2.18 16.77 13.79
C ASP A 320 1.56 16.61 15.20
N VAL A 321 0.60 15.72 15.31
CA VAL A 321 -0.09 15.33 16.56
C VAL A 321 -0.25 13.81 16.58
N PRO A 322 -0.44 13.17 17.76
CA PRO A 322 -0.84 11.77 17.82
C PRO A 322 -2.08 11.53 16.95
N TYR A 323 -2.14 10.36 16.33
CA TYR A 323 -3.27 10.04 15.46
C TYR A 323 -4.59 10.08 16.26
N PRO A 324 -5.56 10.93 15.88
CA PRO A 324 -6.78 11.11 16.64
C PRO A 324 -7.75 9.95 16.43
N SER A 325 -8.53 9.62 17.45
CA SER A 325 -9.58 8.62 17.38
C SER A 325 -10.95 9.22 17.00
N GLY A 326 -11.84 8.37 16.51
CA GLY A 326 -13.22 8.72 16.22
C GLY A 326 -13.37 9.77 15.12
N ASP A 327 -14.29 10.72 15.30
CA ASP A 327 -14.65 11.69 14.27
C ASP A 327 -13.53 12.70 13.93
N LEU A 328 -12.58 12.92 14.84
CA LEU A 328 -11.44 13.80 14.57
C LEU A 328 -10.50 13.24 13.49
N GLU A 329 -10.61 11.96 13.17
CA GLU A 329 -9.86 11.35 12.06
C GLU A 329 -10.15 12.03 10.71
N ASP A 330 -11.40 12.46 10.48
CA ASP A 330 -11.81 13.11 9.23
C ASP A 330 -11.11 14.47 9.01
N GLU A 331 -10.75 15.15 10.09
CA GLU A 331 -10.00 16.41 10.05
C GLU A 331 -8.49 16.16 9.88
N TYR A 332 -8.00 15.05 10.44
CA TYR A 332 -6.58 14.69 10.42
C TYR A 332 -6.12 14.21 9.03
N ILE A 333 -6.86 13.27 8.44
CA ILE A 333 -6.52 12.70 7.13
C ILE A 333 -6.69 13.76 6.05
N PRO A 334 -5.75 13.91 5.09
CA PRO A 334 -5.89 14.82 3.97
C PRO A 334 -7.23 14.62 3.25
N ASN A 335 -8.12 15.59 3.34
CA ASN A 335 -9.41 15.61 2.64
C ASN A 335 -9.30 16.31 1.28
N ILE A 336 -10.39 16.31 0.51
CA ILE A 336 -10.46 16.90 -0.84
C ILE A 336 -10.07 18.38 -0.80
N ASP A 337 -10.61 19.16 0.14
CA ASP A 337 -10.36 20.60 0.22
C ASP A 337 -8.90 20.92 0.52
N ARG A 338 -8.27 20.18 1.43
CA ARG A 338 -6.83 20.34 1.75
C ARG A 338 -5.95 20.01 0.55
N ILE A 339 -6.30 19.00 -0.24
CA ILE A 339 -5.55 18.63 -1.45
C ILE A 339 -5.74 19.70 -2.52
N LEU A 340 -6.98 20.19 -2.75
CA LEU A 340 -7.25 21.31 -3.68
C LEU A 340 -6.51 22.58 -3.28
N PHE A 341 -6.47 22.90 -1.99
CA PHE A 341 -5.69 24.03 -1.49
C PHE A 341 -4.18 23.88 -1.77
N GLY A 342 -3.63 22.69 -1.57
CA GLY A 342 -2.23 22.40 -1.91
C GLY A 342 -1.96 22.55 -3.42
N ILE A 343 -2.88 22.11 -4.26
CA ILE A 343 -2.82 22.29 -5.72
C ILE A 343 -2.83 23.78 -6.08
N GLN A 344 -3.75 24.57 -5.51
CA GLN A 344 -3.86 26.00 -5.74
C GLN A 344 -2.54 26.70 -5.39
N ARG A 345 -1.94 26.43 -4.24
CA ARG A 345 -0.65 27.01 -3.83
C ARG A 345 0.46 26.76 -4.86
N VAL A 346 0.50 25.58 -5.44
CA VAL A 346 1.51 25.21 -6.46
C VAL A 346 1.22 25.86 -7.82
N LEU A 347 -0.06 25.98 -8.21
CA LEU A 347 -0.45 26.60 -9.47
C LEU A 347 -0.25 28.12 -9.47
N GLU A 348 -0.55 28.78 -8.35
CA GLU A 348 -0.45 30.24 -8.19
C GLU A 348 0.95 30.72 -7.77
N TYR A 349 1.88 29.78 -7.51
CA TYR A 349 3.24 30.14 -7.10
C TYR A 349 3.91 31.05 -8.14
N ARG A 350 4.38 32.21 -7.68
CA ARG A 350 5.17 33.16 -8.48
C ARG A 350 6.59 33.15 -7.94
N ARG A 351 7.55 32.91 -8.83
CA ARG A 351 8.96 33.17 -8.50
C ARG A 351 9.12 34.70 -8.31
N GLY A 352 9.57 35.11 -7.13
CA GLY A 352 9.91 36.51 -6.84
C GLY A 352 11.02 37.02 -7.74
#